data_0a164e9c39be56dccfd2385ea5c224ca
#
_entry.id   0a164e9c39be56dccfd2385ea5c224ca
#
_cell.length_a   1.000
_cell.length_b   1.000
_cell.length_c   1.000
_cell.angle_alpha   90.00
_cell.angle_beta   90.00
_cell.angle_gamma   90.00
#
_symmetry.space_group_name_H-M   'P 1'
#
loop_
_entity.id
_entity.type
_entity.pdbx_description
1 polymer ?
#
loop_
_entity_poly.entity_id
_entity_poly.type
_entity_poly.pdbx_seq_one_letter_code
_entity_poly.pdbx_strand_id
1 'polypeptide(L)'
;MYQEHGVTPSPHMAGLMASAILSDTVMFKSPTCTKRDTALAERMARIANVSLETLGKELFSGSSDTKPVSELIRSDFKEFHLSGQILGVGQITTLDSAKMLERREEFLSEMRRMKSDHGYDIVILMLTDVLLEGTRLLYIGSDDTIRRAFSAEPKDNMIFLPGVMSRKKQIIPMLTALWG
;
A
#
# COMPACT_ATOMS: atom_id res chain seq x y z
N MET A 1 9.33 8.42 23.57
CA MET A 1 10.73 8.10 23.99
C MET A 1 11.64 9.32 23.93
N TYR A 2 12.13 9.85 22.79
CA TYR A 2 13.01 11.03 22.76
C TYR A 2 12.42 12.27 23.48
N GLN A 3 11.14 12.59 23.20
CA GLN A 3 10.46 13.74 23.82
C GLN A 3 10.25 13.58 25.34
N GLU A 4 9.92 12.38 25.79
CA GLU A 4 9.65 12.08 27.21
C GLU A 4 10.91 12.19 28.06
N HIS A 5 12.09 12.00 27.46
CA HIS A 5 13.38 12.10 28.12
C HIS A 5 14.14 13.39 27.81
N GLY A 6 13.52 14.36 27.13
CA GLY A 6 14.15 15.64 26.77
C GLY A 6 15.36 15.53 25.84
N VAL A 7 15.51 14.37 25.14
CA VAL A 7 16.66 14.13 24.26
C VAL A 7 16.31 14.56 22.83
N THR A 8 17.18 15.35 22.22
CA THR A 8 17.07 15.70 20.79
C THR A 8 17.82 14.66 19.96
N PRO A 9 17.18 14.01 18.96
CA PRO A 9 17.86 13.07 18.08
C PRO A 9 18.91 13.78 17.23
N SER A 10 19.94 13.04 16.78
CA SER A 10 20.88 13.56 15.77
C SER A 10 20.13 13.84 14.46
N PRO A 11 20.66 14.72 13.56
CA PRO A 11 20.04 14.99 12.27
C PRO A 11 19.78 13.73 11.44
N HIS A 12 20.74 12.79 11.43
CA HIS A 12 20.57 11.50 10.72
C HIS A 12 19.41 10.67 11.30
N MET A 13 19.35 10.53 12.63
CA MET A 13 18.27 9.80 13.30
C MET A 13 16.92 10.49 13.09
N ALA A 14 16.89 11.81 13.11
CA ALA A 14 15.66 12.57 12.83
C ALA A 14 15.18 12.35 11.38
N GLY A 15 16.09 12.30 10.40
CA GLY A 15 15.76 11.96 9.01
C GLY A 15 15.14 10.56 8.89
N LEU A 16 15.73 9.56 9.54
CA LEU A 16 15.18 8.20 9.56
C LEU A 16 13.78 8.14 10.22
N MET A 17 13.59 8.88 11.31
CA MET A 17 12.29 8.96 11.98
C MET A 17 11.22 9.64 11.09
N ALA A 18 11.58 10.72 10.40
CA ALA A 18 10.70 11.39 9.45
C ALA A 18 10.32 10.43 8.29
N SER A 19 11.30 9.71 7.72
CA SER A 19 11.06 8.71 6.67
C SER A 19 10.12 7.61 7.14
N ALA A 20 10.31 7.10 8.36
CA ALA A 20 9.44 6.07 8.92
C ALA A 20 7.98 6.55 9.06
N ILE A 21 7.78 7.79 9.54
CA ILE A 21 6.43 8.37 9.64
C ILE A 21 5.81 8.56 8.26
N LEU A 22 6.56 9.08 7.28
CA LEU A 22 6.08 9.26 5.91
C LEU A 22 5.68 7.92 5.27
N SER A 23 6.49 6.88 5.48
CA SER A 23 6.20 5.53 5.00
C SER A 23 4.92 4.94 5.61
N ASP A 24 4.80 4.98 6.94
CA ASP A 24 3.67 4.39 7.67
C ASP A 24 2.35 5.13 7.40
N THR A 25 2.42 6.44 7.22
CA THR A 25 1.25 7.29 6.95
C THR A 25 0.97 7.51 5.46
N VAL A 26 1.77 6.93 4.58
CA VAL A 26 1.67 7.13 3.12
C VAL A 26 1.64 8.64 2.79
N MET A 27 2.68 9.37 3.19
CA MET A 27 2.74 10.84 3.07
C MET A 27 1.52 11.56 3.67
N PHE A 28 1.08 11.12 4.84
CA PHE A 28 -0.08 11.64 5.60
C PHE A 28 -1.46 11.36 4.96
N LYS A 29 -1.54 10.53 3.93
CA LYS A 29 -2.77 10.22 3.19
C LYS A 29 -3.48 8.95 3.69
N SER A 30 -2.82 8.15 4.52
CA SER A 30 -3.43 6.97 5.12
C SER A 30 -4.49 7.37 6.15
N PRO A 31 -5.64 6.65 6.23
CA PRO A 31 -6.64 6.84 7.28
C PRO A 31 -6.11 6.50 8.68
N THR A 32 -4.88 5.99 8.79
CA THR A 32 -4.19 5.77 10.07
C THR A 32 -3.45 7.00 10.56
N CYS A 33 -3.21 8.00 9.68
CA CYS A 33 -2.47 9.20 10.02
C CYS A 33 -3.22 10.04 11.07
N THR A 34 -2.48 10.52 12.04
CA THR A 34 -2.98 11.41 13.09
C THR A 34 -2.30 12.79 13.01
N LYS A 35 -2.91 13.82 13.63
CA LYS A 35 -2.28 15.15 13.77
C LYS A 35 -0.91 15.08 14.48
N ARG A 36 -0.74 14.09 15.37
CA ARG A 36 0.52 13.86 16.07
C ARG A 36 1.63 13.39 15.11
N ASP A 37 1.29 12.54 14.18
CA ASP A 37 2.25 12.02 13.19
C ASP A 37 2.77 13.16 12.31
N THR A 38 1.87 14.01 11.80
CA THR A 38 2.24 15.19 11.01
C THR A 38 3.17 16.13 11.81
N ALA A 39 2.78 16.49 13.03
CA ALA A 39 3.58 17.39 13.86
C ALA A 39 4.97 16.80 14.20
N LEU A 40 5.04 15.50 14.45
CA LEU A 40 6.32 14.80 14.70
C LEU A 40 7.20 14.76 13.46
N ALA A 41 6.64 14.44 12.30
CA ALA A 41 7.37 14.41 11.04
C ALA A 41 7.96 15.80 10.71
N GLU A 42 7.17 16.87 10.82
CA GLU A 42 7.62 18.25 10.63
C GLU A 42 8.78 18.64 11.58
N ARG A 43 8.66 18.23 12.85
CA ARG A 43 9.73 18.47 13.82
C ARG A 43 11.01 17.72 13.46
N MET A 44 10.89 16.45 13.08
CA MET A 44 12.04 15.63 12.68
C MET A 44 12.68 16.15 11.40
N ALA A 45 11.89 16.59 10.43
CA ALA A 45 12.38 17.19 9.20
C ALA A 45 13.18 18.48 9.46
N ARG A 46 12.73 19.34 10.39
CA ARG A 46 13.48 20.53 10.81
C ARG A 46 14.83 20.18 11.44
N ILE A 47 14.88 19.17 12.33
CA ILE A 47 16.13 18.72 12.96
C ILE A 47 17.08 18.13 11.92
N ALA A 48 16.56 17.37 10.98
CA ALA A 48 17.33 16.74 9.90
C ALA A 48 17.72 17.72 8.79
N ASN A 49 17.13 18.92 8.76
CA ASN A 49 17.26 19.91 7.67
C ASN A 49 16.90 19.33 6.29
N VAL A 50 15.76 18.63 6.22
CA VAL A 50 15.24 18.02 4.98
C VAL A 50 13.81 18.47 4.69
N SER A 51 13.42 18.47 3.41
CA SER A 51 12.04 18.67 3.00
C SER A 51 11.27 17.34 3.10
N LEU A 52 10.11 17.34 3.76
CA LEU A 52 9.24 16.16 3.82
C LEU A 52 8.73 15.74 2.42
N GLU A 53 8.48 16.70 1.55
CA GLU A 53 8.05 16.43 0.17
C GLU A 53 9.15 15.72 -0.62
N THR A 54 10.38 16.23 -0.55
CA THR A 54 11.53 15.63 -1.24
C THR A 54 11.81 14.23 -0.68
N LEU A 55 11.86 14.10 0.65
CA LEU A 55 12.08 12.84 1.33
C LEU A 55 11.00 11.80 0.99
N GLY A 56 9.74 12.23 0.93
CA GLY A 56 8.63 11.37 0.53
C GLY A 56 8.72 10.94 -0.94
N LYS A 57 9.06 11.84 -1.85
CA LYS A 57 9.31 11.49 -3.26
C LYS A 57 10.43 10.48 -3.41
N GLU A 58 11.56 10.69 -2.75
CA GLU A 58 12.68 9.74 -2.76
C GLU A 58 12.28 8.36 -2.21
N LEU A 59 11.54 8.34 -1.10
CA LEU A 59 11.08 7.12 -0.43
C LEU A 59 10.19 6.25 -1.34
N PHE A 60 9.27 6.87 -2.07
CA PHE A 60 8.28 6.16 -2.90
C PHE A 60 8.66 6.09 -4.38
N SER A 61 9.67 6.82 -4.86
CA SER A 61 10.19 6.72 -6.23
C SER A 61 11.20 5.59 -6.45
N GLY A 62 11.54 4.87 -5.37
CA GLY A 62 12.61 3.85 -5.41
C GLY A 62 12.28 2.65 -6.27
N SER A 63 13.31 2.11 -6.86
CA SER A 63 13.63 0.81 -7.51
C SER A 63 12.53 -0.20 -7.88
N SER A 64 11.25 0.17 -7.93
CA SER A 64 10.13 -0.71 -8.34
C SER A 64 10.24 -1.14 -9.80
N ASP A 65 10.87 -0.32 -10.64
CA ASP A 65 10.92 -0.53 -12.10
C ASP A 65 11.83 -1.71 -12.50
N THR A 66 12.87 -1.99 -11.72
CA THR A 66 13.89 -3.00 -12.04
C THR A 66 13.73 -4.31 -11.29
N LYS A 67 12.93 -4.33 -10.23
CA LYS A 67 12.72 -5.54 -9.43
C LYS A 67 11.83 -6.56 -10.14
N PRO A 68 12.08 -7.87 -9.95
CA PRO A 68 11.14 -8.91 -10.38
C PRO A 68 9.76 -8.71 -9.77
N VAL A 69 8.70 -8.97 -10.56
CA VAL A 69 7.31 -8.84 -10.10
C VAL A 69 7.02 -9.69 -8.87
N SER A 70 7.59 -10.90 -8.82
CA SER A 70 7.45 -11.80 -7.67
C SER A 70 8.00 -11.20 -6.37
N GLU A 71 9.10 -10.46 -6.44
CA GLU A 71 9.67 -9.75 -5.28
C GLU A 71 8.78 -8.56 -4.89
N LEU A 72 8.31 -7.80 -5.87
CA LEU A 72 7.44 -6.65 -5.64
C LEU A 72 6.15 -7.04 -4.94
N ILE A 73 5.47 -8.08 -5.41
CA ILE A 73 4.21 -8.56 -4.80
C ILE A 73 4.48 -9.05 -3.37
N ARG A 74 5.56 -9.80 -3.14
CA ARG A 74 5.88 -10.40 -1.84
C ARG A 74 6.42 -9.41 -0.82
N SER A 75 6.86 -8.22 -1.24
CA SER A 75 7.46 -7.22 -0.33
C SER A 75 6.52 -6.78 0.80
N ASP A 76 5.22 -6.67 0.52
CA ASP A 76 4.17 -6.46 1.53
C ASP A 76 2.93 -7.29 1.17
N PHE A 77 3.06 -8.61 1.25
CA PHE A 77 1.98 -9.57 1.00
C PHE A 77 1.52 -10.19 2.32
N LYS A 78 0.21 -10.30 2.49
CA LYS A 78 -0.41 -10.91 3.67
C LYS A 78 -1.55 -11.83 3.26
N GLU A 79 -1.66 -12.92 3.99
CA GLU A 79 -2.74 -13.87 3.90
C GLU A 79 -3.84 -13.52 4.93
N PHE A 80 -5.09 -13.70 4.53
CA PHE A 80 -6.27 -13.50 5.37
C PHE A 80 -7.23 -14.67 5.20
N HIS A 81 -7.81 -15.11 6.31
CA HIS A 81 -8.86 -16.11 6.34
C HIS A 81 -10.17 -15.45 6.74
N LEU A 82 -11.12 -15.36 5.80
CA LEU A 82 -12.40 -14.68 5.98
C LEU A 82 -13.53 -15.64 5.61
N SER A 83 -14.35 -16.03 6.58
CA SER A 83 -15.57 -16.87 6.37
C SER A 83 -15.32 -18.10 5.48
N GLY A 84 -14.21 -18.80 5.70
CA GLY A 84 -13.85 -19.99 4.95
C GLY A 84 -13.13 -19.73 3.61
N GLN A 85 -12.91 -18.49 3.23
CA GLN A 85 -12.12 -18.10 2.07
C GLN A 85 -10.68 -17.78 2.47
N ILE A 86 -9.72 -18.14 1.65
CA ILE A 86 -8.29 -17.83 1.82
C ILE A 86 -7.90 -16.77 0.80
N LEU A 87 -7.51 -15.60 1.29
CA LEU A 87 -7.18 -14.44 0.46
C LEU A 87 -5.71 -14.08 0.58
N GLY A 88 -5.05 -13.88 -0.55
CA GLY A 88 -3.73 -13.27 -0.61
C GLY A 88 -3.84 -11.80 -1.02
N VAL A 89 -3.33 -10.88 -0.21
CA VAL A 89 -3.41 -9.44 -0.50
C VAL A 89 -2.04 -8.78 -0.39
N GLY A 90 -1.50 -8.38 -1.54
CA GLY A 90 -0.28 -7.58 -1.66
C GLY A 90 -0.58 -6.08 -1.73
N GLN A 91 0.38 -5.26 -1.33
CA GLN A 91 0.32 -3.81 -1.50
C GLN A 91 1.68 -3.26 -1.94
N ILE A 92 1.65 -2.47 -3.00
CA ILE A 92 2.78 -1.69 -3.49
C ILE A 92 2.36 -0.22 -3.44
N THR A 93 3.11 0.60 -2.71
CA THR A 93 2.90 2.04 -2.67
C THR A 93 3.83 2.71 -3.68
N THR A 94 3.29 3.57 -4.53
CA THR A 94 4.01 4.23 -5.62
C THR A 94 3.54 5.67 -5.81
N LEU A 95 4.34 6.47 -6.51
CA LEU A 95 3.94 7.80 -7.00
C LEU A 95 3.33 7.76 -8.40
N ASP A 96 3.44 6.63 -9.11
CA ASP A 96 2.95 6.46 -10.48
C ASP A 96 2.47 5.02 -10.69
N SER A 97 1.22 4.79 -10.38
CA SER A 97 0.58 3.49 -10.60
C SER A 97 0.33 3.20 -12.10
N ALA A 98 0.28 4.22 -12.95
CA ALA A 98 0.11 4.01 -14.39
C ALA A 98 1.36 3.34 -14.98
N LYS A 99 2.55 3.78 -14.59
CA LYS A 99 3.81 3.14 -14.97
C LYS A 99 3.88 1.68 -14.49
N MET A 100 3.42 1.39 -13.29
CA MET A 100 3.34 0.00 -12.79
C MET A 100 2.44 -0.87 -13.67
N LEU A 101 1.37 -0.30 -14.24
CA LEU A 101 0.45 -1.03 -15.13
C LEU A 101 1.06 -1.38 -16.50
N GLU A 102 2.18 -0.81 -16.92
CA GLU A 102 2.92 -1.27 -18.09
C GLU A 102 3.35 -2.73 -17.95
N ARG A 103 3.55 -3.18 -16.70
CA ARG A 103 3.88 -4.57 -16.33
C ARG A 103 2.68 -5.39 -15.88
N ARG A 104 1.47 -4.96 -16.20
CA ARG A 104 0.21 -5.56 -15.71
C ARG A 104 0.13 -7.06 -15.96
N GLU A 105 0.44 -7.52 -17.15
CA GLU A 105 0.35 -8.96 -17.49
C GLU A 105 1.37 -9.80 -16.71
N GLU A 106 2.55 -9.25 -16.41
CA GLU A 106 3.52 -9.92 -15.54
C GLU A 106 2.95 -10.08 -14.12
N PHE A 107 2.33 -9.02 -13.57
CA PHE A 107 1.66 -9.07 -12.26
C PHE A 107 0.53 -10.10 -12.26
N LEU A 108 -0.38 -10.07 -13.22
CA LEU A 108 -1.50 -11.01 -13.31
C LEU A 108 -1.02 -12.46 -13.46
N SER A 109 0.05 -12.69 -14.23
CA SER A 109 0.65 -14.03 -14.40
C SER A 109 1.20 -14.56 -13.07
N GLU A 110 1.98 -13.74 -12.35
CA GLU A 110 2.51 -14.14 -11.04
C GLU A 110 1.40 -14.35 -10.01
N MET A 111 0.37 -13.49 -9.99
CA MET A 111 -0.78 -13.65 -9.11
C MET A 111 -1.57 -14.94 -9.40
N ARG A 112 -1.72 -15.35 -10.68
CA ARG A 112 -2.33 -16.65 -11.05
C ARG A 112 -1.50 -17.80 -10.50
N ARG A 113 -0.16 -17.73 -10.63
CA ARG A 113 0.73 -18.73 -10.08
C ARG A 113 0.60 -18.81 -8.55
N MET A 114 0.65 -17.68 -7.85
CA MET A 114 0.47 -17.64 -6.40
C MET A 114 -0.89 -18.23 -5.96
N LYS A 115 -1.95 -17.91 -6.70
CA LYS A 115 -3.29 -18.47 -6.43
C LYS A 115 -3.29 -19.99 -6.49
N SER A 116 -2.68 -20.57 -7.54
CA SER A 116 -2.58 -22.01 -7.73
C SER A 116 -1.70 -22.69 -6.69
N ASP A 117 -0.50 -22.13 -6.46
CA ASP A 117 0.52 -22.73 -5.60
C ASP A 117 0.12 -22.77 -4.12
N HIS A 118 -0.64 -21.77 -3.66
CA HIS A 118 -1.04 -21.61 -2.25
C HIS A 118 -2.52 -21.87 -1.98
N GLY A 119 -3.32 -22.17 -3.00
CA GLY A 119 -4.74 -22.47 -2.83
C GLY A 119 -5.60 -21.25 -2.43
N TYR A 120 -5.19 -20.04 -2.82
CA TYR A 120 -6.00 -18.85 -2.54
C TYR A 120 -7.30 -18.85 -3.34
N ASP A 121 -8.40 -18.47 -2.72
CA ASP A 121 -9.66 -18.22 -3.41
C ASP A 121 -9.58 -16.94 -4.24
N ILE A 122 -8.94 -15.91 -3.68
CA ILE A 122 -8.70 -14.63 -4.36
C ILE A 122 -7.28 -14.14 -4.04
N VAL A 123 -6.59 -13.64 -5.06
CA VAL A 123 -5.35 -12.87 -4.92
C VAL A 123 -5.61 -11.44 -5.35
N ILE A 124 -5.27 -10.49 -4.51
CA ILE A 124 -5.42 -9.05 -4.74
C ILE A 124 -4.04 -8.39 -4.66
N LEU A 125 -3.78 -7.47 -5.58
CA LEU A 125 -2.63 -6.58 -5.52
C LEU A 125 -3.11 -5.12 -5.57
N MET A 126 -2.82 -4.39 -4.51
CA MET A 126 -3.07 -2.97 -4.41
C MET A 126 -1.88 -2.20 -4.97
N LEU A 127 -2.06 -1.47 -6.06
CA LEU A 127 -1.13 -0.45 -6.53
C LEU A 127 -1.61 0.89 -5.98
N THR A 128 -1.14 1.22 -4.77
CA THR A 128 -1.57 2.41 -4.03
C THR A 128 -0.78 3.62 -4.51
N ASP A 129 -1.47 4.52 -5.19
CA ASP A 129 -0.89 5.72 -5.77
C ASP A 129 -1.06 6.91 -4.83
N VAL A 130 0.07 7.42 -4.34
CA VAL A 130 0.09 8.52 -3.37
C VAL A 130 -0.39 9.83 -3.98
N LEU A 131 -0.09 10.07 -5.26
CA LEU A 131 -0.47 11.32 -5.94
C LEU A 131 -1.94 11.32 -6.35
N LEU A 132 -2.46 10.17 -6.79
CA LEU A 132 -3.87 10.00 -7.14
C LEU A 132 -4.77 9.82 -5.90
N GLU A 133 -4.18 9.63 -4.72
CA GLU A 133 -4.90 9.35 -3.47
C GLU A 133 -5.91 8.19 -3.63
N GLY A 134 -5.43 7.08 -4.22
CA GLY A 134 -6.28 5.93 -4.52
C GLY A 134 -5.50 4.69 -4.87
N THR A 135 -6.21 3.59 -5.05
CA THR A 135 -5.60 2.30 -5.35
C THR A 135 -6.15 1.76 -6.67
N ARG A 136 -5.26 1.39 -7.59
CA ARG A 136 -5.57 0.47 -8.69
C ARG A 136 -5.43 -0.95 -8.14
N LEU A 137 -6.54 -1.66 -8.09
CA LEU A 137 -6.60 -2.98 -7.51
C LEU A 137 -6.63 -4.00 -8.64
N LEU A 138 -5.55 -4.76 -8.80
CA LEU A 138 -5.50 -5.95 -9.66
C LEU A 138 -5.96 -7.16 -8.86
N TYR A 139 -6.64 -8.11 -9.50
CA TYR A 139 -7.10 -9.32 -8.81
C TYR A 139 -7.15 -10.54 -9.72
N ILE A 140 -7.04 -11.71 -9.09
CA ILE A 140 -7.32 -13.03 -9.68
C ILE A 140 -8.36 -13.70 -8.81
N GLY A 141 -9.59 -13.82 -9.32
CA GLY A 141 -10.74 -14.35 -8.61
C GLY A 141 -12.04 -14.05 -9.33
N SER A 142 -13.16 -14.06 -8.60
CA SER A 142 -14.48 -13.80 -9.16
C SER A 142 -14.74 -12.31 -9.35
N ASP A 143 -15.15 -11.90 -10.56
CA ASP A 143 -15.58 -10.53 -10.86
C ASP A 143 -16.80 -10.13 -10.02
N ASP A 144 -17.72 -11.07 -9.78
CA ASP A 144 -18.89 -10.82 -8.95
C ASP A 144 -18.51 -10.48 -7.49
N THR A 145 -17.54 -11.19 -6.95
CA THR A 145 -17.01 -10.90 -5.61
C THR A 145 -16.43 -9.49 -5.54
N ILE A 146 -15.62 -9.11 -6.53
CA ILE A 146 -15.00 -7.77 -6.59
C ILE A 146 -16.07 -6.69 -6.78
N ARG A 147 -17.03 -6.88 -7.69
CA ARG A 147 -18.14 -5.95 -7.91
C ARG A 147 -18.93 -5.71 -6.63
N ARG A 148 -19.29 -6.76 -5.93
CA ARG A 148 -20.09 -6.68 -4.71
C ARG A 148 -19.32 -6.09 -3.54
N ALA A 149 -18.05 -6.46 -3.35
CA ALA A 149 -17.24 -5.99 -2.25
C ALA A 149 -16.90 -4.49 -2.36
N PHE A 150 -16.64 -4.03 -3.58
CA PHE A 150 -16.13 -2.66 -3.80
C PHE A 150 -17.12 -1.73 -4.50
N SER A 151 -18.32 -2.22 -4.88
CA SER A 151 -19.32 -1.46 -5.64
C SER A 151 -18.74 -0.81 -6.91
N ALA A 152 -17.84 -1.51 -7.59
CA ALA A 152 -17.13 -1.06 -8.77
C ALA A 152 -17.20 -2.12 -9.88
N GLU A 153 -17.33 -1.69 -11.13
CA GLU A 153 -17.33 -2.61 -12.27
C GLU A 153 -15.91 -3.03 -12.65
N PRO A 154 -15.61 -4.34 -12.56
CA PRO A 154 -14.33 -4.86 -12.98
C PRO A 154 -14.13 -4.75 -14.48
N LYS A 155 -12.95 -4.34 -14.88
CA LYS A 155 -12.52 -4.38 -16.27
C LYS A 155 -11.11 -4.95 -16.34
N ASP A 156 -10.97 -6.02 -17.10
CA ASP A 156 -9.65 -6.63 -17.33
C ASP A 156 -8.90 -6.98 -16.02
N ASN A 157 -9.56 -7.62 -15.06
CA ASN A 157 -9.04 -7.96 -13.74
C ASN A 157 -8.54 -6.74 -12.91
N MET A 158 -9.13 -5.58 -13.13
CA MET A 158 -8.75 -4.34 -12.43
C MET A 158 -9.97 -3.50 -12.08
N ILE A 159 -9.89 -2.79 -10.94
CA ILE A 159 -10.76 -1.67 -10.57
C ILE A 159 -9.89 -0.52 -10.05
N PHE A 160 -10.44 0.71 -10.09
CA PHE A 160 -9.84 1.86 -9.40
C PHE A 160 -10.71 2.27 -8.21
N LEU A 161 -10.10 2.42 -7.06
CA LEU A 161 -10.76 2.79 -5.80
C LEU A 161 -10.20 4.12 -5.30
N PRO A 162 -10.87 5.25 -5.57
CA PRO A 162 -10.44 6.54 -5.06
C PRO A 162 -10.54 6.58 -3.52
N GLY A 163 -9.59 7.24 -2.87
CA GLY A 163 -9.54 7.37 -1.40
C GLY A 163 -9.15 6.09 -0.65
N VAL A 164 -8.86 4.99 -1.35
CA VAL A 164 -8.44 3.74 -0.72
C VAL A 164 -6.93 3.66 -0.68
N MET A 165 -6.38 3.77 0.53
CA MET A 165 -4.94 3.84 0.80
C MET A 165 -4.46 2.75 1.77
N SER A 166 -5.38 2.03 2.42
CA SER A 166 -5.04 1.07 3.49
C SER A 166 -5.70 -0.29 3.28
N ARG A 167 -4.85 -1.31 3.10
CA ARG A 167 -5.30 -2.70 3.07
C ARG A 167 -6.12 -3.06 4.31
N LYS A 168 -5.55 -2.84 5.50
CA LYS A 168 -6.14 -3.28 6.78
C LYS A 168 -7.42 -2.53 7.13
N LYS A 169 -7.46 -1.22 6.90
CA LYS A 169 -8.60 -0.40 7.35
C LYS A 169 -9.70 -0.24 6.31
N GLN A 170 -9.44 -0.52 5.04
CA GLN A 170 -10.41 -0.29 3.97
C GLN A 170 -10.67 -1.58 3.18
N ILE A 171 -9.67 -2.20 2.56
CA ILE A 171 -9.87 -3.39 1.71
C ILE A 171 -10.40 -4.58 2.52
N ILE A 172 -9.74 -4.93 3.62
CA ILE A 172 -10.15 -6.11 4.42
C ILE A 172 -11.56 -5.94 5.01
N PRO A 173 -11.94 -4.79 5.59
CA PRO A 173 -13.33 -4.60 6.05
C PRO A 173 -14.39 -4.70 4.94
N MET A 174 -14.12 -4.19 3.73
CA MET A 174 -15.03 -4.30 2.59
C MET A 174 -15.25 -5.76 2.18
N LEU A 175 -14.17 -6.55 2.14
CA LEU A 175 -14.27 -7.99 1.85
C LEU A 175 -14.95 -8.75 2.99
N THR A 176 -14.65 -8.42 4.24
CA THR A 176 -15.31 -9.04 5.40
C THR A 176 -16.82 -8.79 5.38
N ALA A 177 -17.26 -7.58 5.05
CA ALA A 177 -18.68 -7.23 4.98
C ALA A 177 -19.44 -8.01 3.91
N LEU A 178 -18.75 -8.55 2.89
CA LEU A 178 -19.37 -9.36 1.85
C LEU A 178 -19.74 -10.76 2.34
N TRP A 179 -18.96 -11.32 3.27
CA TRP A 179 -19.10 -12.71 3.73
C TRP A 179 -19.56 -12.81 5.21
N GLY A 180 -19.70 -11.70 5.91
CA GLY A 180 -20.24 -11.60 7.28
C GLY A 180 -21.71 -11.30 7.25
#